data_6a40d5ea553cc57412b81d6eb1c5cbd7
#
_entry.id   6a40d5ea553cc57412b81d6eb1c5cbd7
#
_cell.length_a   1.000
_cell.length_b   1.000
_cell.length_c   1.000
_cell.angle_alpha   90.00
_cell.angle_beta   90.00
_cell.angle_gamma   90.00
#
_symmetry.space_group_name_H-M   'P 1'
#
loop_
_entity.id
_entity.type
_entity.pdbx_description
1 polymer ?
#
loop_
_entity_poly.entity_id
_entity_poly.type
_entity_poly.pdbx_seq_one_letter_code
_entity_poly.pdbx_strand_id
1 'polypeptide(L)'
;FQLDGMFDFRADIAVLTNITPDHLDRYDHKFENYIDSKFRILNNMRPQDLFIYGLDSEAVGHRLRQVRVVPRMAGFIYADRSIWEKNTCRSGAWMEGEEVVVQLENRQFRIAKQEISIQGRHNVYNAMAAILACMQVGVSDEKIAEGLRTFPQVEHRLETVRVVEGVTYINDSKATNVD
;
A
#
# COMPACT_ATOMS: atom_id res chain seq x y z
N PHE A 1 -13.28 -9.15 -7.26
CA PHE A 1 -14.76 -9.15 -7.41
C PHE A 1 -15.27 -7.77 -7.83
N GLN A 2 -15.10 -6.69 -7.03
CA GLN A 2 -15.61 -5.35 -7.39
C GLN A 2 -15.03 -4.84 -8.71
N LEU A 3 -13.76 -5.13 -8.97
CA LEU A 3 -13.07 -4.70 -10.19
C LEU A 3 -13.55 -5.45 -11.45
N ASP A 4 -14.17 -6.62 -11.31
CA ASP A 4 -14.69 -7.38 -12.45
C ASP A 4 -15.83 -6.64 -13.15
N GLY A 5 -16.61 -5.84 -12.40
CA GLY A 5 -17.65 -4.96 -12.94
C GLY A 5 -17.18 -3.55 -13.32
N MET A 6 -15.87 -3.28 -13.31
CA MET A 6 -15.31 -1.98 -13.62
C MET A 6 -15.09 -1.81 -15.12
N PHE A 7 -16.04 -1.15 -15.80
CA PHE A 7 -15.98 -0.87 -17.24
C PHE A 7 -15.61 0.59 -17.53
N ASP A 8 -16.39 1.53 -17.00
CA ASP A 8 -16.24 2.97 -17.27
C ASP A 8 -15.56 3.72 -16.13
N PHE A 9 -15.50 3.12 -14.94
CA PHE A 9 -14.85 3.74 -13.79
C PHE A 9 -13.38 4.03 -14.08
N ARG A 10 -12.93 5.22 -13.70
CA ARG A 10 -11.54 5.64 -13.74
C ARG A 10 -11.07 6.06 -12.35
N ALA A 11 -9.96 5.50 -11.90
CA ALA A 11 -9.29 5.96 -10.70
C ALA A 11 -8.32 7.12 -11.05
N ASP A 12 -8.38 8.22 -10.31
CA ASP A 12 -7.34 9.27 -10.36
C ASP A 12 -6.09 8.84 -9.55
N ILE A 13 -6.32 8.05 -8.50
CA ILE A 13 -5.28 7.40 -7.71
C ILE A 13 -5.71 5.94 -7.50
N ALA A 14 -4.88 5.00 -7.92
CA ALA A 14 -5.08 3.58 -7.67
C ALA A 14 -4.00 3.07 -6.71
N VAL A 15 -4.40 2.27 -5.72
CA VAL A 15 -3.47 1.65 -4.76
C VAL A 15 -3.60 0.14 -4.83
N LEU A 16 -2.47 -0.54 -5.04
CA LEU A 16 -2.37 -2.00 -5.03
C LEU A 16 -1.25 -2.42 -4.08
N THR A 17 -1.60 -2.80 -2.88
CA THR A 17 -0.63 -3.09 -1.81
C THR A 17 0.14 -4.37 -2.06
N ASN A 18 -0.58 -5.47 -2.29
CA ASN A 18 -0.04 -6.77 -2.63
C ASN A 18 -1.11 -7.62 -3.33
N ILE A 19 -0.69 -8.76 -3.89
CA ILE A 19 -1.58 -9.81 -4.38
C ILE A 19 -1.03 -11.14 -3.87
N THR A 20 -1.82 -11.82 -3.04
CA THR A 20 -1.58 -13.19 -2.58
C THR A 20 -2.74 -14.07 -3.02
N PRO A 21 -2.55 -15.39 -3.21
CA PRO A 21 -3.64 -16.27 -3.61
C PRO A 21 -4.80 -16.23 -2.62
N ASP A 22 -5.96 -15.78 -3.10
CA ASP A 22 -7.21 -15.70 -2.35
C ASP A 22 -8.40 -15.81 -3.30
N HIS A 23 -9.55 -16.26 -2.80
CA HIS A 23 -10.81 -16.34 -3.57
C HIS A 23 -10.69 -17.10 -4.91
N LEU A 24 -9.79 -18.09 -5.02
CA LEU A 24 -9.49 -18.77 -6.29
C LEU A 24 -10.69 -19.58 -6.84
N ASP A 25 -11.63 -19.94 -5.98
CA ASP A 25 -12.91 -20.54 -6.34
C ASP A 25 -13.70 -19.72 -7.36
N ARG A 26 -13.54 -18.38 -7.33
CA ARG A 26 -14.18 -17.45 -8.28
C ARG A 26 -13.39 -17.22 -9.56
N TYR A 27 -12.16 -17.69 -9.62
CA TYR A 27 -11.21 -17.41 -10.70
C TYR A 27 -10.72 -18.71 -11.36
N ASP A 28 -11.59 -19.72 -11.48
CA ASP A 28 -11.31 -21.03 -12.08
C ASP A 28 -10.12 -21.74 -11.42
N HIS A 29 -9.87 -21.47 -10.13
CA HIS A 29 -8.70 -21.92 -9.38
C HIS A 29 -7.35 -21.51 -10.00
N LYS A 30 -7.34 -20.42 -10.81
CA LYS A 30 -6.15 -19.88 -11.47
C LYS A 30 -5.77 -18.55 -10.84
N PHE A 31 -4.57 -18.49 -10.26
CA PHE A 31 -4.07 -17.28 -9.62
C PHE A 31 -3.90 -16.12 -10.61
N GLU A 32 -3.53 -16.41 -11.86
CA GLU A 32 -3.41 -15.44 -12.94
C GLU A 32 -4.71 -14.69 -13.20
N ASN A 33 -5.85 -15.38 -13.18
CA ASN A 33 -7.17 -14.75 -13.36
C ASN A 33 -7.48 -13.76 -12.22
N TYR A 34 -7.08 -14.11 -11.00
CA TYR A 34 -7.21 -13.21 -9.85
C TYR A 34 -6.30 -11.98 -9.98
N ILE A 35 -5.05 -12.17 -10.41
CA ILE A 35 -4.12 -11.07 -10.71
C ILE A 35 -4.71 -10.15 -11.78
N ASP A 36 -5.22 -10.72 -12.88
CA ASP A 36 -5.84 -9.96 -13.96
C ASP A 36 -7.03 -9.13 -13.48
N SER A 37 -7.88 -9.72 -12.63
CA SER A 37 -8.99 -9.00 -12.00
C SER A 37 -8.49 -7.81 -11.18
N LYS A 38 -7.44 -7.97 -10.36
CA LYS A 38 -6.87 -6.86 -9.57
C LYS A 38 -6.27 -5.77 -10.45
N PHE A 39 -5.62 -6.13 -11.54
CA PHE A 39 -5.02 -5.16 -12.47
C PHE A 39 -6.03 -4.36 -13.27
N ARG A 40 -7.33 -4.75 -13.30
CA ARG A 40 -8.40 -3.93 -13.88
C ARG A 40 -8.50 -2.55 -13.23
N ILE A 41 -7.97 -2.35 -12.01
CA ILE A 41 -7.91 -1.03 -11.38
C ILE A 41 -7.18 0.01 -12.23
N LEU A 42 -6.31 -0.44 -13.14
CA LEU A 42 -5.58 0.43 -14.08
C LEU A 42 -6.39 0.79 -15.33
N ASN A 43 -7.55 0.14 -15.55
CA ASN A 43 -8.38 0.44 -16.69
C ASN A 43 -8.83 1.90 -16.65
N ASN A 44 -8.83 2.54 -17.83
CA ASN A 44 -9.24 3.92 -18.03
C ASN A 44 -8.34 4.99 -17.34
N MET A 45 -7.29 4.60 -16.61
CA MET A 45 -6.33 5.56 -16.04
C MET A 45 -5.56 6.30 -17.14
N ARG A 46 -5.22 7.56 -16.87
CA ARG A 46 -4.56 8.49 -17.78
C ARG A 46 -3.11 8.75 -17.35
N PRO A 47 -2.26 9.36 -18.20
CA PRO A 47 -0.86 9.63 -17.86
C PRO A 47 -0.66 10.54 -16.63
N GLN A 48 -1.62 11.39 -16.27
CA GLN A 48 -1.57 12.25 -15.09
C GLN A 48 -2.04 11.57 -13.81
N ASP A 49 -2.76 10.44 -13.90
CA ASP A 49 -3.22 9.68 -12.74
C ASP A 49 -2.03 8.97 -12.07
N LEU A 50 -2.20 8.51 -10.83
CA LEU A 50 -1.13 7.89 -10.06
C LEU A 50 -1.48 6.45 -9.68
N PHE A 51 -0.60 5.53 -10.03
CA PHE A 51 -0.63 4.14 -9.56
C PHE A 51 0.42 3.90 -8.47
N ILE A 52 -0.05 3.58 -7.27
CA ILE A 52 0.75 3.30 -6.08
C ILE A 52 0.76 1.79 -5.85
N TYR A 53 1.94 1.17 -5.70
CA TYR A 53 2.01 -0.29 -5.57
C TYR A 53 3.16 -0.77 -4.70
N GLY A 54 2.95 -1.93 -4.06
CA GLY A 54 3.99 -2.61 -3.28
C GLY A 54 5.04 -3.25 -4.19
N LEU A 55 6.31 -2.89 -3.99
CA LEU A 55 7.44 -3.37 -4.80
C LEU A 55 7.86 -4.81 -4.50
N ASP A 56 7.61 -5.29 -3.30
CA ASP A 56 7.96 -6.63 -2.84
C ASP A 56 6.88 -7.69 -3.14
N SER A 57 5.76 -7.29 -3.74
CA SER A 57 4.77 -8.24 -4.25
C SER A 57 5.24 -8.84 -5.57
N GLU A 58 5.68 -10.09 -5.54
CA GLU A 58 6.16 -10.81 -6.72
C GLU A 58 5.11 -10.86 -7.84
N ALA A 59 3.86 -11.13 -7.48
CA ALA A 59 2.74 -11.18 -8.42
C ALA A 59 2.52 -9.83 -9.12
N VAL A 60 2.59 -8.72 -8.36
CA VAL A 60 2.48 -7.37 -8.92
C VAL A 60 3.66 -7.08 -9.85
N GLY A 61 4.89 -7.33 -9.39
CA GLY A 61 6.10 -7.12 -10.19
C GLY A 61 6.12 -7.97 -11.48
N HIS A 62 5.69 -9.23 -11.40
CA HIS A 62 5.58 -10.10 -12.59
C HIS A 62 4.58 -9.53 -13.59
N ARG A 63 3.39 -9.14 -13.16
CA ARG A 63 2.35 -8.62 -14.04
C ARG A 63 2.73 -7.28 -14.66
N LEU A 64 3.37 -6.38 -13.92
CA LEU A 64 3.85 -5.09 -14.44
C LEU A 64 4.83 -5.22 -15.61
N ARG A 65 5.61 -6.30 -15.68
CA ARG A 65 6.50 -6.58 -16.82
C ARG A 65 5.75 -7.02 -18.08
N GLN A 66 4.50 -7.43 -17.96
CA GLN A 66 3.69 -7.98 -19.07
C GLN A 66 2.70 -6.96 -19.64
N VAL A 67 2.35 -5.93 -18.88
CA VAL A 67 1.33 -4.95 -19.27
C VAL A 67 1.93 -3.57 -19.50
N ARG A 68 1.31 -2.80 -20.40
CA ARG A 68 1.64 -1.39 -20.55
C ARG A 68 0.93 -0.59 -19.45
N VAL A 69 1.70 0.01 -18.56
CA VAL A 69 1.17 0.92 -17.53
C VAL A 69 1.12 2.34 -18.09
N VAL A 70 -0.04 2.96 -18.04
CA VAL A 70 -0.29 4.31 -18.58
C VAL A 70 -0.07 5.41 -17.52
N PRO A 71 -0.57 5.27 -16.28
CA PRO A 71 -0.42 6.31 -15.26
C PRO A 71 1.04 6.45 -14.78
N ARG A 72 1.31 7.56 -14.06
CA ARG A 72 2.55 7.68 -13.28
C ARG A 72 2.59 6.59 -12.20
N MET A 73 3.77 6.16 -11.85
CA MET A 73 3.98 5.06 -10.92
C MET A 73 4.72 5.52 -9.67
N ALA A 74 4.29 5.04 -8.50
CA ALA A 74 4.96 5.20 -7.23
C ALA A 74 5.04 3.86 -6.50
N GLY A 75 6.24 3.33 -6.37
CA GLY A 75 6.48 2.05 -5.71
C GLY A 75 6.86 2.23 -4.25
N PHE A 76 6.31 1.45 -3.33
CA PHE A 76 6.71 1.47 -1.93
C PHE A 76 7.20 0.11 -1.44
N ILE A 77 8.14 0.13 -0.49
CA ILE A 77 8.75 -1.07 0.08
C ILE A 77 9.23 -0.83 1.50
N TYR A 78 9.03 -1.81 2.38
CA TYR A 78 9.61 -1.81 3.74
C TYR A 78 11.06 -2.33 3.68
N ALA A 79 11.92 -1.56 3.02
CA ALA A 79 13.33 -1.83 2.86
C ALA A 79 14.10 -0.53 2.64
N ASP A 80 15.42 -0.62 2.66
CA ASP A 80 16.33 0.49 2.42
C ASP A 80 16.16 1.07 1.00
N ARG A 81 16.49 2.35 0.86
CA ARG A 81 16.48 3.09 -0.40
C ARG A 81 17.21 2.39 -1.55
N SER A 82 18.32 1.74 -1.27
CA SER A 82 19.10 1.03 -2.27
C SER A 82 18.34 -0.08 -2.99
N ILE A 83 17.36 -0.69 -2.30
CA ILE A 83 16.47 -1.69 -2.90
C ILE A 83 15.39 -0.99 -3.72
N TRP A 84 14.84 0.13 -3.23
CA TRP A 84 13.85 0.90 -3.95
C TRP A 84 14.40 1.48 -5.27
N GLU A 85 15.61 2.02 -5.28
CA GLU A 85 16.26 2.62 -6.46
C GLU A 85 16.44 1.65 -7.63
N LYS A 86 16.55 0.36 -7.37
CA LYS A 86 16.65 -0.68 -8.42
C LYS A 86 15.38 -0.84 -9.25
N ASN A 87 14.27 -0.28 -8.80
CA ASN A 87 12.96 -0.43 -9.44
C ASN A 87 12.54 0.73 -10.35
N THR A 88 13.46 1.60 -10.75
CA THR A 88 13.27 2.69 -11.75
C THR A 88 12.13 3.69 -11.49
N CYS A 89 11.48 3.67 -10.32
CA CYS A 89 10.46 4.65 -9.96
C CYS A 89 11.10 5.97 -9.54
N ARG A 90 10.58 7.09 -10.06
CA ARG A 90 10.97 8.44 -9.60
C ARG A 90 10.24 8.87 -8.33
N SER A 91 9.15 8.19 -8.00
CA SER A 91 8.30 8.45 -6.85
C SER A 91 8.07 7.15 -6.09
N GLY A 92 7.98 7.22 -4.78
CA GLY A 92 7.70 6.06 -3.95
C GLY A 92 8.02 6.27 -2.47
N ALA A 93 8.09 5.17 -1.72
CA ALA A 93 8.39 5.20 -0.30
C ALA A 93 9.30 4.03 0.11
N TRP A 94 10.17 4.29 1.10
CA TRP A 94 11.13 3.32 1.63
C TRP A 94 11.45 3.61 3.09
N MET A 95 12.27 2.77 3.70
CA MET A 95 12.79 2.98 5.04
C MET A 95 14.21 3.57 4.97
N GLU A 96 14.51 4.55 5.83
CA GLU A 96 15.86 4.97 6.18
C GLU A 96 16.04 4.82 7.69
N GLY A 97 16.65 3.71 8.12
CA GLY A 97 16.68 3.34 9.53
C GLY A 97 15.26 3.18 10.10
N GLU A 98 14.91 3.99 11.07
CA GLU A 98 13.58 4.00 11.71
C GLU A 98 12.63 5.07 11.11
N GLU A 99 13.00 5.71 10.00
CA GLU A 99 12.17 6.69 9.33
C GLU A 99 11.51 6.10 8.08
N VAL A 100 10.24 6.43 7.89
CA VAL A 100 9.53 6.30 6.62
C VAL A 100 9.85 7.55 5.79
N VAL A 101 10.42 7.33 4.62
CA VAL A 101 10.72 8.39 3.65
C VAL A 101 9.84 8.22 2.43
N VAL A 102 9.17 9.27 2.02
CA VAL A 102 8.28 9.28 0.86
C VAL A 102 8.69 10.38 -0.09
N GLN A 103 8.89 10.04 -1.36
CA GLN A 103 9.22 10.95 -2.44
C GLN A 103 8.11 10.92 -3.49
N LEU A 104 7.49 12.07 -3.74
CA LEU A 104 6.57 12.24 -4.86
C LEU A 104 7.04 13.41 -5.71
N GLU A 105 7.60 13.11 -6.88
CA GLU A 105 8.25 14.11 -7.76
C GLU A 105 9.33 14.90 -6.99
N ASN A 106 9.14 16.20 -6.84
CA ASN A 106 10.08 17.10 -6.16
C ASN A 106 9.77 17.31 -4.66
N ARG A 107 8.70 16.68 -4.14
CA ARG A 107 8.29 16.79 -2.74
C ARG A 107 8.74 15.56 -1.98
N GLN A 108 9.37 15.76 -0.82
CA GLN A 108 9.75 14.69 0.10
C GLN A 108 9.08 14.89 1.46
N PHE A 109 8.57 13.80 2.03
CA PHE A 109 8.01 13.72 3.37
C PHE A 109 8.77 12.70 4.20
N ARG A 110 8.96 12.96 5.49
CA ARG A 110 9.62 12.05 6.43
C ARG A 110 8.85 11.99 7.74
N ILE A 111 8.78 10.79 8.32
CA ILE A 111 8.20 10.57 9.64
C ILE A 111 8.88 9.38 10.31
N ALA A 112 9.15 9.49 11.61
CA ALA A 112 9.67 8.38 12.39
C ALA A 112 8.57 7.28 12.51
N LYS A 113 8.94 6.02 12.32
CA LYS A 113 8.02 4.87 12.36
C LYS A 113 7.22 4.82 13.67
N GLN A 114 7.86 5.15 14.80
CA GLN A 114 7.22 5.18 16.11
C GLN A 114 6.17 6.30 16.28
N GLU A 115 6.15 7.30 15.41
CA GLU A 115 5.13 8.34 15.41
C GLU A 115 3.83 7.90 14.71
N ILE A 116 3.86 6.81 13.94
CA ILE A 116 2.68 6.24 13.30
C ILE A 116 1.89 5.49 14.39
N SER A 117 0.66 5.93 14.67
CA SER A 117 -0.16 5.41 15.77
C SER A 117 -0.48 3.92 15.65
N ILE A 118 -0.69 3.43 14.42
CA ILE A 118 -0.94 2.01 14.14
C ILE A 118 0.38 1.27 13.93
N GLN A 119 0.65 0.29 14.79
CA GLN A 119 1.91 -0.43 14.80
C GLN A 119 1.90 -1.66 13.89
N GLY A 120 3.07 -2.18 13.57
CA GLY A 120 3.28 -3.37 12.76
C GLY A 120 3.75 -3.04 11.33
N ARG A 121 4.54 -3.97 10.77
CA ARG A 121 5.14 -3.81 9.43
C ARG A 121 4.09 -3.53 8.36
N HIS A 122 2.99 -4.29 8.33
CA HIS A 122 1.90 -4.11 7.37
C HIS A 122 1.22 -2.72 7.48
N ASN A 123 1.14 -2.15 8.69
CA ASN A 123 0.59 -0.81 8.89
C ASN A 123 1.55 0.28 8.40
N VAL A 124 2.86 0.07 8.47
CA VAL A 124 3.82 0.97 7.82
C VAL A 124 3.66 0.94 6.30
N TYR A 125 3.44 -0.22 5.69
CA TYR A 125 3.08 -0.33 4.26
C TYR A 125 1.82 0.47 3.92
N ASN A 126 0.77 0.31 4.72
CA ASN A 126 -0.48 1.06 4.54
C ASN A 126 -0.25 2.57 4.68
N ALA A 127 0.56 2.99 5.67
CA ALA A 127 0.93 4.39 5.87
C ALA A 127 1.71 4.95 4.66
N MET A 128 2.69 4.23 4.12
CA MET A 128 3.44 4.64 2.92
C MET A 128 2.51 4.90 1.73
N ALA A 129 1.57 4.00 1.47
CA ALA A 129 0.60 4.15 0.40
C ALA A 129 -0.35 5.33 0.65
N ALA A 130 -0.82 5.51 1.90
CA ALA A 130 -1.68 6.62 2.28
C ALA A 130 -0.97 7.98 2.16
N ILE A 131 0.30 8.08 2.59
CA ILE A 131 1.11 9.30 2.44
C ILE A 131 1.22 9.68 0.96
N LEU A 132 1.59 8.73 0.09
CA LEU A 132 1.69 8.97 -1.36
C LEU A 132 0.37 9.49 -1.95
N ALA A 133 -0.76 8.89 -1.56
CA ALA A 133 -2.08 9.32 -2.00
C ALA A 133 -2.42 10.72 -1.49
N CYS A 134 -2.15 11.02 -0.21
CA CYS A 134 -2.37 12.35 0.38
C CYS A 134 -1.50 13.43 -0.27
N MET A 135 -0.22 13.12 -0.54
CA MET A 135 0.68 14.02 -1.25
C MET A 135 0.17 14.33 -2.66
N GLN A 136 -0.35 13.32 -3.37
CA GLN A 136 -0.90 13.46 -4.72
C GLN A 136 -2.09 14.43 -4.76
N VAL A 137 -2.93 14.45 -3.74
CA VAL A 137 -4.09 15.37 -3.66
C VAL A 137 -3.76 16.69 -2.96
N GLY A 138 -2.49 16.94 -2.67
CA GLY A 138 -2.02 18.23 -2.15
C GLY A 138 -2.25 18.46 -0.66
N VAL A 139 -2.43 17.40 0.15
CA VAL A 139 -2.48 17.52 1.61
C VAL A 139 -1.12 17.99 2.13
N SER A 140 -1.11 18.93 3.08
CA SER A 140 0.15 19.45 3.65
C SER A 140 0.84 18.42 4.55
N ASP A 141 2.17 18.56 4.72
CA ASP A 141 2.98 17.63 5.52
C ASP A 141 2.53 17.59 6.98
N GLU A 142 2.12 18.73 7.53
CA GLU A 142 1.62 18.84 8.90
C GLU A 142 0.35 18.01 9.10
N LYS A 143 -0.59 18.09 8.14
CA LYS A 143 -1.84 17.33 8.20
C LYS A 143 -1.62 15.83 7.98
N ILE A 144 -0.68 15.46 7.11
CA ILE A 144 -0.29 14.06 6.92
C ILE A 144 0.29 13.51 8.23
N ALA A 145 1.25 14.23 8.84
CA ALA A 145 1.86 13.83 10.10
C ALA A 145 0.85 13.76 11.24
N GLU A 146 -0.04 14.75 11.37
CA GLU A 146 -1.12 14.74 12.34
C GLU A 146 -2.04 13.52 12.18
N GLY A 147 -2.49 13.26 10.96
CA GLY A 147 -3.34 12.11 10.66
C GLY A 147 -2.68 10.78 11.03
N LEU A 148 -1.38 10.60 10.73
CA LEU A 148 -0.65 9.39 11.09
C LEU A 148 -0.46 9.21 12.60
N ARG A 149 -0.27 10.29 13.35
CA ARG A 149 -0.11 10.26 14.81
C ARG A 149 -1.42 10.02 15.54
N THR A 150 -2.54 10.50 14.99
CA THR A 150 -3.85 10.48 15.65
C THR A 150 -4.80 9.44 15.09
N PHE A 151 -4.40 8.68 14.07
CA PHE A 151 -5.26 7.66 13.47
C PHE A 151 -5.65 6.63 14.53
N PRO A 152 -6.96 6.41 14.77
CA PRO A 152 -7.41 5.47 15.78
C PRO A 152 -7.08 4.04 15.38
N GLN A 153 -6.76 3.22 16.38
CA GLN A 153 -6.60 1.79 16.16
C GLN A 153 -7.92 1.20 15.62
N VAL A 154 -7.80 0.39 14.57
CA VAL A 154 -8.98 -0.26 13.98
C VAL A 154 -9.31 -1.49 14.81
N GLU A 155 -10.55 -1.56 15.30
CA GLU A 155 -11.05 -2.72 16.04
C GLU A 155 -10.83 -4.03 15.27
N HIS A 156 -10.42 -5.07 15.98
CA HIS A 156 -10.18 -6.41 15.47
C HIS A 156 -8.97 -6.52 14.49
N ARG A 157 -8.07 -5.50 14.44
CA ARG A 157 -6.82 -5.52 13.66
C ARG A 157 -5.66 -5.21 14.57
N LEU A 158 -4.97 -6.26 15.07
CA LEU A 158 -3.91 -6.16 16.07
C LEU A 158 -4.31 -5.26 17.27
N GLU A 159 -5.58 -5.29 17.59
CA GLU A 159 -6.16 -4.50 18.68
C GLU A 159 -5.65 -4.97 20.03
N THR A 160 -4.96 -4.10 20.77
CA THR A 160 -4.60 -4.39 22.15
C THR A 160 -5.83 -4.31 23.04
N VAL A 161 -6.33 -5.46 23.48
CA VAL A 161 -7.55 -5.55 24.30
C VAL A 161 -7.23 -5.20 25.76
N ARG A 162 -6.18 -5.80 26.33
CA ARG A 162 -5.71 -5.54 27.70
C ARG A 162 -4.36 -6.19 27.98
N VAL A 163 -3.76 -5.78 29.09
CA VAL A 163 -2.59 -6.42 29.67
C VAL A 163 -2.98 -7.01 31.02
N VAL A 164 -2.70 -8.29 31.25
CA VAL A 164 -2.95 -8.99 32.51
C VAL A 164 -1.65 -9.68 32.94
N GLU A 165 -1.17 -9.37 34.16
CA GLU A 165 0.06 -9.95 34.72
C GLU A 165 1.28 -9.90 33.76
N GLY A 166 1.41 -8.78 33.01
CA GLY A 166 2.48 -8.58 32.01
C GLY A 166 2.26 -9.28 30.67
N VAL A 167 1.16 -10.01 30.48
CA VAL A 167 0.78 -10.61 29.20
C VAL A 167 -0.17 -9.69 28.46
N THR A 168 0.23 -9.32 27.22
CA THR A 168 -0.60 -8.50 26.34
C THR A 168 -1.54 -9.37 25.52
N TYR A 169 -2.82 -9.09 25.59
CA TYR A 169 -3.87 -9.77 24.80
C TYR A 169 -4.20 -8.91 23.59
N ILE A 170 -4.06 -9.51 22.40
CA ILE A 170 -4.27 -8.85 21.12
C ILE A 170 -5.43 -9.54 20.38
N ASN A 171 -6.37 -8.74 19.87
CA ASN A 171 -7.47 -9.19 19.01
C ASN A 171 -7.13 -8.89 17.55
N ASP A 172 -6.98 -9.92 16.74
CA ASP A 172 -6.76 -9.81 15.30
C ASP A 172 -7.76 -10.68 14.51
N SER A 173 -9.01 -10.69 14.97
CA SER A 173 -10.06 -11.57 14.41
C SER A 173 -10.49 -11.22 12.99
N LYS A 174 -10.04 -10.10 12.44
CA LYS A 174 -10.23 -9.73 11.01
C LYS A 174 -9.10 -10.23 10.10
N ALA A 175 -8.03 -10.79 10.64
CA ALA A 175 -7.02 -11.44 9.82
C ALA A 175 -7.62 -12.66 9.09
N THR A 176 -7.39 -12.73 7.78
CA THR A 176 -7.85 -13.84 6.94
C THR A 176 -6.73 -14.82 6.60
N ASN A 177 -5.49 -14.38 6.75
CA ASN A 177 -4.28 -15.16 6.49
C ASN A 177 -3.30 -14.99 7.65
N VAL A 178 -2.41 -15.97 7.82
CA VAL A 178 -1.27 -15.92 8.74
C VAL A 178 -0.06 -15.48 7.92
N ASP A 179 0.19 -14.18 7.89
CA ASP A 179 1.36 -13.56 7.22
C ASP A 179 2.34 -13.02 8.28
#